data_100ba9670d9a0a4873b1dab8b552b4cb
#
_entry.id   100ba9670d9a0a4873b1dab8b552b4cb
#
_cell.length_a   1.000
_cell.length_b   1.000
_cell.length_c   1.000
_cell.angle_alpha   90.00
_cell.angle_beta   90.00
_cell.angle_gamma   90.00
#
_symmetry.space_group_name_H-M   'P 1'
#
loop_
_entity.id
_entity.type
_entity.pdbx_description
1 polymer ?
#
loop_
_entity_poly.entity_id
_entity_poly.type
_entity_poly.pdbx_seq_one_letter_code
_entity_poly.pdbx_strand_id
1 'polypeptide(L)'
;KEKTAFKKSEFFNGKDLTGWSTSEMKYWAVKDGAIVGHSAVNVPKNEFIWSDVEVKDFYLTVDVKLTPDDRNAGIQFRSKPVDASGQAIGYQADVGAGVWGKLYHEHGRGKLDWNNNAVGAVKPGDWNRYEILAVGHKIWTAINGKLCVALEDPKGELSGQISVQIHGGPAQTVLYRNPTLVH
;
A
#
# COMPACT_ATOMS: atom_id res chain seq x y z
N LYS A 1 23.21 22.89 10.86
CA LYS A 1 22.27 22.04 10.09
C LYS A 1 21.88 20.89 10.99
N GLU A 2 20.70 20.96 11.59
CA GLU A 2 20.11 19.82 12.31
C GLU A 2 19.84 18.71 11.29
N LYS A 3 20.44 17.55 11.52
CA LYS A 3 20.09 16.34 10.79
C LYS A 3 18.74 15.89 11.34
N THR A 4 17.68 16.05 10.58
CA THR A 4 16.39 15.46 10.91
C THR A 4 16.54 13.96 10.80
N ALA A 5 16.65 13.28 11.93
CA ALA A 5 16.71 11.82 11.95
C ALA A 5 15.30 11.27 11.79
N PHE A 6 15.10 10.36 10.84
CA PHE A 6 13.86 9.60 10.74
C PHE A 6 13.66 8.78 12.03
N LYS A 7 12.43 8.79 12.54
CA LYS A 7 12.04 8.02 13.72
C LYS A 7 11.14 6.86 13.31
N LYS A 8 11.36 5.71 13.93
CA LYS A 8 10.43 4.57 13.79
C LYS A 8 9.09 4.96 14.42
N SER A 9 8.02 4.77 13.68
CA SER A 9 6.65 5.04 14.13
C SER A 9 5.95 3.73 14.52
N GLU A 10 5.11 3.80 15.55
CA GLU A 10 4.14 2.75 15.81
C GLU A 10 3.01 2.87 14.80
N PHE A 11 3.04 2.00 13.82
CA PHE A 11 2.16 2.04 12.66
C PHE A 11 1.07 0.96 12.73
N PHE A 12 1.44 -0.23 13.17
CA PHE A 12 0.55 -1.35 13.36
C PHE A 12 1.02 -2.19 14.56
N ASN A 13 0.09 -2.51 15.48
CA ASN A 13 0.45 -3.21 16.72
C ASN A 13 0.50 -4.75 16.58
N GLY A 14 0.05 -5.30 15.46
CA GLY A 14 0.03 -6.75 15.22
C GLY A 14 -1.09 -7.50 15.94
N LYS A 15 -1.95 -6.81 16.68
CA LYS A 15 -3.01 -7.42 17.52
C LYS A 15 -4.41 -7.02 17.10
N ASP A 16 -4.61 -5.74 16.79
CA ASP A 16 -5.91 -5.17 16.41
C ASP A 16 -5.74 -3.98 15.45
N LEU A 17 -6.84 -3.36 15.08
CA LEU A 17 -6.88 -2.23 14.16
C LEU A 17 -6.82 -0.87 14.87
N THR A 18 -6.31 -0.80 16.09
CA THR A 18 -6.05 0.48 16.77
C THR A 18 -5.14 1.35 15.90
N GLY A 19 -5.56 2.59 15.63
CA GLY A 19 -4.84 3.52 14.74
C GLY A 19 -5.19 3.35 13.26
N TRP A 20 -6.19 2.53 12.95
CA TRP A 20 -6.69 2.31 11.61
C TRP A 20 -8.21 2.48 11.54
N SER A 21 -8.71 3.02 10.45
CA SER A 21 -10.13 3.27 10.23
C SER A 21 -10.56 2.97 8.81
N THR A 22 -11.82 2.57 8.64
CA THR A 22 -12.40 2.23 7.34
C THR A 22 -13.89 2.57 7.32
N SER A 23 -14.42 2.85 6.13
CA SER A 23 -15.87 3.04 5.92
C SER A 23 -16.64 1.72 5.91
N GLU A 24 -15.97 0.57 5.71
CA GLU A 24 -16.61 -0.74 5.62
C GLU A 24 -15.78 -1.82 6.32
N MET A 25 -16.01 -1.99 7.61
CA MET A 25 -15.24 -2.89 8.46
C MET A 25 -15.39 -4.39 8.10
N LYS A 26 -16.47 -4.77 7.42
CA LYS A 26 -16.73 -6.19 7.12
C LYS A 26 -15.63 -6.89 6.31
N TYR A 27 -14.82 -6.14 5.58
CA TYR A 27 -13.71 -6.68 4.80
C TYR A 27 -12.42 -6.84 5.60
N TRP A 28 -12.32 -6.24 6.79
CA TRP A 28 -11.06 -6.05 7.49
C TRP A 28 -11.03 -6.73 8.85
N ALA A 29 -9.93 -7.38 9.15
CA ALA A 29 -9.65 -8.00 10.43
C ALA A 29 -8.14 -8.06 10.69
N VAL A 30 -7.75 -8.48 11.89
CA VAL A 30 -6.38 -8.85 12.20
C VAL A 30 -6.36 -10.33 12.54
N LYS A 31 -5.45 -11.07 11.91
CA LYS A 31 -5.25 -12.49 12.17
C LYS A 31 -3.76 -12.83 12.01
N ASP A 32 -3.23 -13.58 12.99
CA ASP A 32 -1.85 -14.05 12.98
C ASP A 32 -0.82 -12.92 12.73
N GLY A 33 -1.06 -11.75 13.34
CA GLY A 33 -0.19 -10.60 13.23
C GLY A 33 -0.27 -9.84 11.90
N ALA A 34 -1.27 -10.13 11.07
CA ALA A 34 -1.49 -9.45 9.79
C ALA A 34 -2.80 -8.68 9.75
N ILE A 35 -2.81 -7.55 9.06
CA ILE A 35 -4.05 -6.92 8.58
C ILE A 35 -4.56 -7.78 7.43
N VAL A 36 -5.81 -8.24 7.54
CA VAL A 36 -6.47 -9.10 6.54
C VAL A 36 -7.55 -8.32 5.85
N GLY A 37 -7.46 -8.20 4.52
CA GLY A 37 -8.55 -7.82 3.65
C GLY A 37 -9.12 -9.07 2.98
N HIS A 38 -10.39 -9.38 3.22
CA HIS A 38 -10.99 -10.63 2.75
C HIS A 38 -12.43 -10.46 2.31
N SER A 39 -12.78 -11.15 1.23
CA SER A 39 -14.16 -11.41 0.85
C SER A 39 -14.28 -12.78 0.20
N ALA A 40 -15.25 -13.56 0.64
CA ALA A 40 -15.61 -14.86 0.04
C ALA A 40 -16.48 -14.69 -1.22
N VAL A 41 -16.93 -13.49 -1.51
CA VAL A 41 -17.81 -13.14 -2.63
C VAL A 41 -17.25 -11.93 -3.37
N ASN A 42 -17.90 -11.56 -4.47
CA ASN A 42 -17.50 -10.38 -5.24
C ASN A 42 -17.50 -9.12 -4.38
N VAL A 43 -16.44 -8.31 -4.48
CA VAL A 43 -16.30 -7.00 -3.86
C VAL A 43 -16.80 -5.95 -4.86
N PRO A 44 -17.87 -5.20 -4.56
CA PRO A 44 -18.49 -4.29 -5.54
C PRO A 44 -17.60 -3.15 -6.02
N LYS A 45 -16.72 -2.66 -5.16
CA LYS A 45 -15.82 -1.53 -5.42
C LYS A 45 -14.53 -1.68 -4.60
N ASN A 46 -13.53 -0.88 -4.90
CA ASN A 46 -12.32 -0.82 -4.07
C ASN A 46 -12.66 -0.42 -2.64
N GLU A 47 -12.05 -1.09 -1.69
CA GLU A 47 -12.19 -0.81 -0.26
C GLU A 47 -10.82 -0.57 0.35
N PHE A 48 -10.74 0.37 1.28
CA PHE A 48 -9.50 0.81 1.90
C PHE A 48 -9.63 0.84 3.42
N ILE A 49 -8.55 0.51 4.10
CA ILE A 49 -8.38 0.81 5.52
C ILE A 49 -7.21 1.79 5.69
N TRP A 50 -7.44 2.83 6.48
CA TRP A 50 -6.57 4.00 6.58
C TRP A 50 -5.83 4.03 7.89
N SER A 51 -4.51 4.21 7.83
CA SER A 51 -3.71 4.55 9.01
C SER A 51 -3.95 6.00 9.43
N ASP A 52 -3.97 6.25 10.74
CA ASP A 52 -4.03 7.61 11.28
C ASP A 52 -2.70 8.38 11.12
N VAL A 53 -1.61 7.68 10.79
CA VAL A 53 -0.29 8.28 10.60
C VAL A 53 -0.22 9.05 9.30
N GLU A 54 0.17 10.31 9.38
CA GLU A 54 0.47 11.13 8.21
C GLU A 54 1.99 11.19 7.98
N VAL A 55 2.40 10.99 6.72
CA VAL A 55 3.82 10.96 6.34
C VAL A 55 4.13 12.03 5.30
N LYS A 56 5.36 12.53 5.34
CA LYS A 56 5.98 13.35 4.28
C LYS A 56 7.08 12.54 3.61
N ASP A 57 8.32 12.67 4.08
CA ASP A 57 9.40 11.78 3.72
C ASP A 57 9.31 10.54 4.59
N PHE A 58 9.39 9.36 4.00
CA PHE A 58 9.22 8.12 4.76
C PHE A 58 9.89 6.94 4.06
N TYR A 59 10.14 5.91 4.85
CA TYR A 59 10.52 4.58 4.37
C TYR A 59 9.59 3.54 5.02
N LEU A 60 8.85 2.85 4.19
CA LEU A 60 7.93 1.78 4.58
C LEU A 60 8.42 0.45 4.04
N THR A 61 8.45 -0.56 4.90
CA THR A 61 8.57 -1.95 4.48
C THR A 61 7.39 -2.73 5.02
N VAL A 62 6.84 -3.64 4.22
CA VAL A 62 5.71 -4.49 4.61
C VAL A 62 5.72 -5.77 3.79
N ASP A 63 5.39 -6.89 4.42
CA ASP A 63 5.18 -8.14 3.71
C ASP A 63 3.72 -8.23 3.26
N VAL A 64 3.52 -8.59 2.00
CA VAL A 64 2.19 -8.67 1.36
C VAL A 64 2.00 -10.04 0.74
N LYS A 65 0.80 -10.62 0.95
CA LYS A 65 0.38 -11.88 0.32
C LYS A 65 -1.01 -11.70 -0.27
N LEU A 66 -1.17 -11.97 -1.55
CA LEU A 66 -2.43 -11.90 -2.27
C LEU A 66 -2.83 -13.27 -2.79
N THR A 67 -4.06 -13.69 -2.52
CA THR A 67 -4.59 -14.98 -2.93
C THR A 67 -6.03 -14.84 -3.48
N PRO A 68 -6.31 -15.27 -4.71
CA PRO A 68 -5.35 -15.65 -5.76
C PRO A 68 -4.50 -14.48 -6.24
N ASP A 69 -3.32 -14.75 -6.77
CA ASP A 69 -2.37 -13.70 -7.22
C ASP A 69 -2.87 -12.90 -8.43
N ASP A 70 -3.82 -13.43 -9.18
CA ASP A 70 -4.47 -12.75 -10.32
C ASP A 70 -5.52 -11.71 -9.90
N ARG A 71 -5.72 -11.52 -8.59
CA ARG A 71 -6.49 -10.40 -8.04
C ARG A 71 -5.67 -9.13 -8.02
N ASN A 72 -6.18 -8.10 -7.38
CA ASN A 72 -5.51 -6.82 -7.27
C ASN A 72 -5.65 -6.30 -5.85
N ALA A 73 -4.65 -5.57 -5.41
CA ALA A 73 -4.60 -4.87 -4.13
C ALA A 73 -3.61 -3.70 -4.27
N GLY A 74 -3.28 -3.04 -3.18
CA GLY A 74 -2.30 -1.96 -3.23
C GLY A 74 -2.04 -1.31 -1.89
N ILE A 75 -0.96 -0.54 -1.87
CA ILE A 75 -0.57 0.29 -0.75
C ILE A 75 -0.63 1.73 -1.19
N GLN A 76 -1.54 2.50 -0.60
CA GLN A 76 -1.64 3.94 -0.79
C GLN A 76 -0.66 4.66 0.11
N PHE A 77 0.00 5.68 -0.39
CA PHE A 77 0.86 6.55 0.40
C PHE A 77 0.74 8.00 -0.05
N ARG A 78 1.02 8.93 0.85
CA ARG A 78 0.78 10.36 0.63
C ARG A 78 -0.60 10.61 0.04
N SER A 79 -1.58 9.89 0.57
CA SER A 79 -2.94 9.83 0.05
C SER A 79 -3.94 10.31 1.08
N LYS A 80 -5.18 10.47 0.67
CA LYS A 80 -6.29 10.82 1.54
C LYS A 80 -7.58 10.19 1.04
N PRO A 81 -8.59 9.99 1.91
CA PRO A 81 -9.93 9.67 1.47
C PRO A 81 -10.51 10.81 0.62
N VAL A 82 -11.20 10.48 -0.47
CA VAL A 82 -11.88 11.45 -1.32
C VAL A 82 -13.07 12.07 -0.57
N ASP A 83 -13.82 11.20 0.13
CA ASP A 83 -15.02 11.55 0.89
C ASP A 83 -15.32 10.46 1.95
N ALA A 84 -16.53 10.46 2.51
CA ALA A 84 -16.98 9.48 3.50
C ALA A 84 -17.03 8.03 2.96
N SER A 85 -16.96 7.81 1.65
CA SER A 85 -16.88 6.45 1.08
C SER A 85 -15.54 5.75 1.37
N GLY A 86 -14.53 6.50 1.79
CA GLY A 86 -13.19 5.99 2.04
C GLY A 86 -12.38 5.69 0.79
N GLN A 87 -12.89 6.02 -0.40
CA GLN A 87 -12.13 5.90 -1.64
C GLN A 87 -10.88 6.79 -1.60
N ALA A 88 -9.79 6.30 -2.19
CA ALA A 88 -8.49 6.96 -2.09
C ALA A 88 -8.23 7.91 -3.25
N ILE A 89 -7.53 9.00 -2.96
CA ILE A 89 -6.82 9.80 -3.95
C ILE A 89 -5.35 9.90 -3.56
N GLY A 90 -4.45 9.59 -4.47
CA GLY A 90 -2.99 9.66 -4.29
C GLY A 90 -2.24 8.46 -4.84
N TYR A 91 -0.97 8.36 -4.47
CA TYR A 91 -0.09 7.30 -4.95
C TYR A 91 -0.50 5.91 -4.46
N GLN A 92 -0.47 4.94 -5.37
CA GLN A 92 -0.68 3.53 -5.07
C GLN A 92 0.49 2.68 -5.60
N ALA A 93 1.15 1.98 -4.70
CA ALA A 93 2.07 0.90 -5.03
C ALA A 93 1.26 -0.37 -5.27
N ASP A 94 1.20 -0.83 -6.50
CA ASP A 94 0.28 -1.88 -6.93
C ASP A 94 0.73 -3.28 -6.52
N VAL A 95 -0.27 -4.12 -6.24
CA VAL A 95 -0.14 -5.53 -5.85
C VAL A 95 -1.05 -6.37 -6.75
N GLY A 96 -0.51 -7.46 -7.31
CA GLY A 96 -1.25 -8.40 -8.13
C GLY A 96 -0.53 -8.78 -9.42
N ALA A 97 -0.94 -9.90 -10.03
CA ALA A 97 -0.34 -10.38 -11.27
C ALA A 97 -0.43 -9.32 -12.37
N GLY A 98 0.69 -9.05 -13.00
CA GLY A 98 0.81 -8.04 -14.06
C GLY A 98 0.92 -6.59 -13.59
N VAL A 99 0.75 -6.32 -12.28
CA VAL A 99 0.83 -4.96 -11.72
C VAL A 99 1.79 -4.82 -10.54
N TRP A 100 2.31 -5.92 -9.99
CA TRP A 100 3.29 -5.86 -8.90
C TRP A 100 4.41 -4.86 -9.19
N GLY A 101 4.71 -3.98 -8.24
CA GLY A 101 5.79 -3.00 -8.32
C GLY A 101 5.51 -1.77 -9.19
N LYS A 102 4.36 -1.68 -9.83
CA LYS A 102 3.98 -0.52 -10.63
C LYS A 102 3.42 0.60 -9.75
N LEU A 103 3.50 1.83 -10.23
CA LEU A 103 3.02 3.01 -9.53
C LEU A 103 1.85 3.64 -10.27
N TYR A 104 0.74 3.78 -9.56
CA TYR A 104 -0.50 4.36 -10.03
C TYR A 104 -0.87 5.59 -9.19
N HIS A 105 -1.64 6.51 -9.73
CA HIS A 105 -2.23 7.61 -8.99
C HIS A 105 -3.75 7.47 -8.98
N GLU A 106 -4.28 6.95 -7.88
CA GLU A 106 -5.69 6.61 -7.71
C GLU A 106 -6.56 7.87 -7.72
N HIS A 107 -7.69 7.82 -8.42
CA HIS A 107 -8.60 8.95 -8.62
C HIS A 107 -7.91 10.25 -9.07
N GLY A 108 -6.82 10.13 -9.81
CA GLY A 108 -6.04 11.27 -10.26
C GLY A 108 -5.41 11.05 -11.62
N ARG A 109 -4.08 11.01 -11.68
CA ARG A 109 -3.32 10.99 -12.93
C ARG A 109 -3.17 9.61 -13.59
N GLY A 110 -3.62 8.54 -12.94
CA GLY A 110 -3.55 7.16 -13.46
C GLY A 110 -2.14 6.57 -13.40
N LYS A 111 -1.72 5.87 -14.45
CA LYS A 111 -0.42 5.19 -14.52
C LYS A 111 0.72 6.21 -14.53
N LEU A 112 1.61 6.14 -13.53
CA LEU A 112 2.77 7.00 -13.43
C LEU A 112 4.05 6.29 -13.88
N ASP A 113 4.26 5.05 -13.42
CA ASP A 113 5.36 4.19 -13.86
C ASP A 113 4.83 2.76 -14.03
N TRP A 114 4.74 2.32 -15.28
CA TRP A 114 4.07 1.08 -15.65
C TRP A 114 5.04 0.07 -16.27
N ASN A 115 6.22 -0.07 -15.66
CA ASN A 115 7.26 -0.99 -16.07
C ASN A 115 6.99 -2.44 -15.60
N ASN A 116 7.82 -3.37 -16.06
CA ASN A 116 7.75 -4.79 -15.68
C ASN A 116 8.94 -5.22 -14.81
N ASN A 117 9.54 -4.31 -14.05
CA ASN A 117 10.75 -4.58 -13.28
C ASN A 117 10.56 -5.63 -12.17
N ALA A 118 9.34 -5.79 -11.66
CA ALA A 118 9.05 -6.79 -10.64
C ALA A 118 8.98 -8.23 -11.18
N VAL A 119 8.87 -8.41 -12.49
CA VAL A 119 8.79 -9.74 -13.11
C VAL A 119 10.04 -10.55 -12.75
N GLY A 120 9.82 -11.78 -12.27
CA GLY A 120 10.88 -12.67 -11.79
C GLY A 120 11.29 -12.44 -10.32
N ALA A 121 10.94 -11.33 -9.71
CA ALA A 121 11.19 -11.08 -8.28
C ALA A 121 10.00 -11.50 -7.39
N VAL A 122 8.79 -11.44 -7.92
CA VAL A 122 7.55 -11.77 -7.21
C VAL A 122 7.40 -13.28 -7.05
N LYS A 123 6.94 -13.70 -5.88
CA LYS A 123 6.51 -15.07 -5.57
C LYS A 123 4.98 -15.11 -5.56
N PRO A 124 4.32 -15.54 -6.65
CA PRO A 124 2.86 -15.53 -6.74
C PRO A 124 2.20 -16.36 -5.63
N GLY A 125 1.16 -15.80 -5.01
CA GLY A 125 0.42 -16.48 -3.94
C GLY A 125 1.16 -16.66 -2.62
N ASP A 126 2.35 -16.12 -2.49
CA ASP A 126 3.19 -16.19 -1.30
C ASP A 126 3.49 -14.79 -0.77
N TRP A 127 4.23 -14.74 0.35
CA TRP A 127 4.68 -13.47 0.93
C TRP A 127 5.73 -12.80 0.05
N ASN A 128 5.53 -11.51 -0.20
CA ASN A 128 6.45 -10.64 -0.93
C ASN A 128 6.73 -9.41 -0.08
N ARG A 129 8.01 -9.05 0.07
CA ARG A 129 8.41 -7.85 0.78
C ARG A 129 8.32 -6.64 -0.14
N TYR A 130 7.45 -5.72 0.19
CA TYR A 130 7.33 -4.43 -0.49
C TYR A 130 8.12 -3.37 0.27
N GLU A 131 8.86 -2.53 -0.44
CA GLU A 131 9.56 -1.37 0.10
C GLU A 131 9.13 -0.12 -0.66
N ILE A 132 8.84 0.95 0.06
CA ILE A 132 8.47 2.25 -0.49
C ILE A 132 9.29 3.32 0.22
N LEU A 133 10.08 4.06 -0.53
CA LEU A 133 10.84 5.22 -0.06
C LEU A 133 10.37 6.45 -0.82
N ALA A 134 10.00 7.51 -0.10
CA ALA A 134 9.67 8.79 -0.69
C ALA A 134 10.43 9.90 0.04
N VAL A 135 11.19 10.69 -0.70
CA VAL A 135 11.96 11.84 -0.19
C VAL A 135 11.73 13.02 -1.13
N GLY A 136 11.04 14.06 -0.65
CA GLY A 136 10.62 15.16 -1.50
C GLY A 136 9.79 14.64 -2.68
N HIS A 137 10.16 15.00 -3.89
CA HIS A 137 9.50 14.56 -5.12
C HIS A 137 9.99 13.20 -5.65
N LYS A 138 10.95 12.56 -4.98
CA LYS A 138 11.54 11.29 -5.44
C LYS A 138 10.87 10.12 -4.74
N ILE A 139 10.50 9.12 -5.53
CA ILE A 139 9.81 7.90 -5.09
C ILE A 139 10.54 6.68 -5.62
N TRP A 140 10.82 5.74 -4.73
CA TRP A 140 11.37 4.42 -5.07
C TRP A 140 10.48 3.33 -4.49
N THR A 141 10.26 2.28 -5.26
CA THR A 141 9.67 1.04 -4.77
C THR A 141 10.56 -0.13 -5.11
N ALA A 142 10.51 -1.15 -4.25
CA ALA A 142 11.21 -2.41 -4.49
C ALA A 142 10.36 -3.58 -4.00
N ILE A 143 10.52 -4.74 -4.65
CA ILE A 143 9.88 -5.98 -4.25
C ILE A 143 10.95 -7.06 -4.12
N ASN A 144 11.00 -7.70 -2.95
CA ASN A 144 11.98 -8.73 -2.63
C ASN A 144 13.43 -8.29 -2.94
N GLY A 145 13.73 -7.02 -2.66
CA GLY A 145 15.04 -6.43 -2.87
C GLY A 145 15.31 -5.94 -4.31
N LYS A 146 14.38 -6.13 -5.24
CA LYS A 146 14.54 -5.66 -6.61
C LYS A 146 13.87 -4.30 -6.80
N LEU A 147 14.64 -3.30 -7.23
CA LEU A 147 14.13 -1.97 -7.56
C LEU A 147 13.10 -2.06 -8.70
N CYS A 148 11.92 -1.50 -8.46
CA CYS A 148 10.81 -1.48 -9.42
C CYS A 148 10.57 -0.08 -9.99
N VAL A 149 10.46 0.92 -9.14
CA VAL A 149 10.22 2.32 -9.51
C VAL A 149 11.35 3.19 -8.98
N ALA A 150 11.81 4.11 -9.80
CA ALA A 150 12.64 5.24 -9.42
C ALA A 150 12.13 6.45 -10.20
N LEU A 151 11.28 7.25 -9.58
CA LEU A 151 10.54 8.33 -10.22
C LEU A 151 10.80 9.65 -9.51
N GLU A 152 11.02 10.70 -10.27
CA GLU A 152 10.92 12.08 -9.80
C GLU A 152 9.60 12.68 -10.30
N ASP A 153 8.73 13.10 -9.38
CA ASP A 153 7.38 13.57 -9.69
C ASP A 153 7.13 14.95 -9.07
N PRO A 154 7.53 16.03 -9.75
CA PRO A 154 7.39 17.38 -9.22
C PRO A 154 5.94 17.85 -9.07
N LYS A 155 4.97 17.12 -9.64
CA LYS A 155 3.53 17.45 -9.57
C LYS A 155 2.79 16.68 -8.47
N GLY A 156 3.45 15.73 -7.81
CA GLY A 156 2.82 14.84 -6.85
C GLY A 156 2.70 15.41 -5.45
N GLU A 157 1.91 14.74 -4.66
CA GLU A 157 1.71 15.06 -3.24
C GLU A 157 3.00 14.85 -2.46
N LEU A 158 3.28 15.75 -1.52
CA LEU A 158 4.44 15.68 -0.64
C LEU A 158 4.11 15.13 0.75
N SER A 159 2.83 14.94 1.05
CA SER A 159 2.36 14.40 2.33
C SER A 159 1.00 13.73 2.21
N GLY A 160 0.64 12.95 3.20
CA GLY A 160 -0.65 12.30 3.32
C GLY A 160 -0.59 11.02 4.14
N GLN A 161 -1.69 10.28 4.15
CA GLN A 161 -1.83 9.05 4.91
C GLN A 161 -1.36 7.84 4.11
N ILE A 162 -1.18 6.74 4.83
CA ILE A 162 -0.96 5.40 4.28
C ILE A 162 -2.27 4.62 4.42
N SER A 163 -2.61 3.86 3.41
CA SER A 163 -3.77 2.98 3.38
C SER A 163 -3.42 1.68 2.67
N VAL A 164 -4.16 0.63 2.94
CA VAL A 164 -4.07 -0.63 2.20
C VAL A 164 -5.43 -0.99 1.62
N GLN A 165 -5.39 -1.66 0.48
CA GLN A 165 -6.56 -1.89 -0.37
C GLN A 165 -6.91 -3.38 -0.45
N ILE A 166 -8.23 -3.66 -0.50
CA ILE A 166 -8.82 -4.83 -1.16
C ILE A 166 -9.54 -4.33 -2.40
N HIS A 167 -9.19 -4.87 -3.57
CA HIS A 167 -9.71 -4.36 -4.84
C HIS A 167 -11.10 -4.89 -5.16
N GLY A 168 -11.95 -4.08 -5.80
CA GLY A 168 -13.20 -4.54 -6.37
C GLY A 168 -12.98 -5.69 -7.35
N GLY A 169 -13.85 -6.68 -7.30
CA GLY A 169 -13.75 -7.87 -8.13
C GLY A 169 -14.04 -9.17 -7.39
N PRO A 170 -13.66 -10.32 -7.97
CA PRO A 170 -13.98 -11.63 -7.38
C PRO A 170 -13.40 -11.84 -5.99
N ALA A 171 -13.90 -12.86 -5.29
CA ALA A 171 -13.42 -13.29 -3.97
C ALA A 171 -11.90 -13.31 -3.88
N GLN A 172 -11.36 -12.80 -2.79
CA GLN A 172 -9.92 -12.64 -2.60
C GLN A 172 -9.55 -12.49 -1.13
N THR A 173 -8.27 -12.70 -0.84
CA THR A 173 -7.67 -12.42 0.45
C THR A 173 -6.33 -11.72 0.23
N VAL A 174 -6.14 -10.56 0.85
CA VAL A 174 -4.85 -9.87 0.91
C VAL A 174 -4.41 -9.72 2.36
N LEU A 175 -3.16 -9.99 2.62
CA LEU A 175 -2.55 -9.97 3.95
C LEU A 175 -1.39 -8.99 3.95
N TYR A 176 -1.32 -8.14 4.98
CA TYR A 176 -0.24 -7.18 5.20
C TYR A 176 0.32 -7.41 6.60
N ARG A 177 1.62 -7.74 6.72
CA ARG A 177 2.26 -8.01 8.02
C ARG A 177 3.64 -7.41 8.13
N ASN A 178 4.15 -7.36 9.36
CA ASN A 178 5.50 -6.89 9.69
C ASN A 178 5.84 -5.52 9.09
N PRO A 179 4.92 -4.52 9.15
CA PRO A 179 5.26 -3.22 8.63
C PRO A 179 6.29 -2.54 9.51
N THR A 180 7.27 -1.89 8.86
CA THR A 180 8.19 -0.97 9.51
C THR A 180 8.08 0.38 8.84
N LEU A 181 7.74 1.40 9.59
CA LEU A 181 7.60 2.77 9.10
C LEU A 181 8.59 3.66 9.85
N VAL A 182 9.45 4.34 9.10
CA VAL A 182 10.30 5.43 9.61
C VAL A 182 9.97 6.71 8.85
N HIS A 183 9.81 7.84 9.56
CA HIS A 183 9.46 9.12 8.97
C HIS A 183 9.85 10.31 9.84
#